data_12fa9d2cf1533382ab7cd4fb8f664a31
#
_entry.id   12fa9d2cf1533382ab7cd4fb8f664a31
#
_cell.length_a   1.000
_cell.length_b   1.000
_cell.length_c   1.000
_cell.angle_alpha   90.00
_cell.angle_beta   90.00
_cell.angle_gamma   90.00
#
_symmetry.space_group_name_H-M   'P 1'
#
loop_
_entity.id
_entity.type
_entity.pdbx_description
1 polymer ?
#
loop_
_entity_poly.entity_id
_entity_poly.type
_entity_poly.pdbx_seq_one_letter_code
_entity_poly.pdbx_strand_id
1 'polypeptide(L)'
;MTVGVLQLELSIPSAFSLKDKRQVVKSLKDRIGHAHNVSVAEVGALDEHRRSIVAVAMVSNDKRYVEGALSKLVDYVRLDPEAVLQDYQIELL
;
A
#
# COMPACT_ATOMS: atom_id res chain seq x y z
N MET A 1 -2.31 -2.29 -22.95
CA MET A 1 -1.63 -2.44 -21.65
C MET A 1 -2.07 -1.35 -20.71
N THR A 2 -2.41 -1.72 -19.49
CA THR A 2 -2.78 -0.78 -18.44
C THR A 2 -1.82 -0.93 -17.27
N VAL A 3 -1.26 0.17 -16.79
CA VAL A 3 -0.50 0.22 -15.56
C VAL A 3 -1.31 1.02 -14.54
N GLY A 4 -1.62 0.40 -13.41
CA GLY A 4 -2.29 1.07 -12.30
C GLY A 4 -1.33 1.28 -11.15
N VAL A 5 -1.40 2.45 -10.52
CA VAL A 5 -0.63 2.76 -9.33
C VAL A 5 -1.60 3.18 -8.22
N LEU A 6 -1.49 2.49 -7.08
CA LEU A 6 -2.20 2.86 -5.86
C LEU A 6 -1.17 3.43 -4.89
N GLN A 7 -1.39 4.65 -4.44
CA GLN A 7 -0.57 5.27 -3.41
C GLN A 7 -1.38 5.34 -2.12
N LEU A 8 -0.79 4.82 -1.04
CA LEU A 8 -1.42 4.73 0.28
C LEU A 8 -0.66 5.61 1.26
N GLU A 9 -1.36 6.52 1.91
CA GLU A 9 -0.82 7.28 3.04
C GLU A 9 -1.30 6.61 4.32
N LEU A 10 -0.32 6.15 5.13
CA LEU A 10 -0.58 5.35 6.32
C LEU A 10 -0.07 6.05 7.57
N SER A 11 -0.83 5.91 8.66
CA SER A 11 -0.41 6.25 10.02
C SER A 11 -0.13 4.97 10.79
N ILE A 12 0.96 4.92 11.54
CA ILE A 12 1.32 3.77 12.38
C ILE A 12 1.44 4.25 13.83
N PRO A 13 0.31 4.41 14.54
CA PRO A 13 0.30 5.00 15.89
C PRO A 13 1.08 4.17 16.92
N SER A 14 1.16 2.86 16.73
CA SER A 14 1.85 1.94 17.64
C SER A 14 3.37 1.95 17.50
N ALA A 15 3.92 2.60 16.47
CA ALA A 15 5.35 2.63 16.25
C ALA A 15 6.02 3.68 17.13
N PHE A 16 7.04 3.28 17.89
CA PHE A 16 7.86 4.17 18.70
C PHE A 16 9.27 4.34 18.14
N SER A 17 9.57 3.69 17.01
CA SER A 17 10.87 3.76 16.34
C SER A 17 10.70 3.47 14.86
N LEU A 18 11.73 3.77 14.06
CA LEU A 18 11.77 3.37 12.65
C LEU A 18 11.76 1.85 12.51
N LYS A 19 12.37 1.12 13.43
CA LYS A 19 12.35 -0.34 13.43
C LYS A 19 10.92 -0.86 13.56
N ASP A 20 10.15 -0.31 14.49
CA ASP A 20 8.75 -0.69 14.70
C ASP A 20 7.94 -0.44 13.43
N LYS A 21 8.08 0.75 12.83
CA LYS A 21 7.39 1.08 11.59
C LYS A 21 7.77 0.12 10.47
N ARG A 22 9.05 -0.15 10.29
CA ARG A 22 9.52 -1.03 9.21
C ARG A 22 8.96 -2.44 9.32
N GLN A 23 8.77 -2.94 10.54
CA GLN A 23 8.15 -4.25 10.76
C GLN A 23 6.69 -4.26 10.31
N VAL A 24 5.92 -3.23 10.67
CA VAL A 24 4.51 -3.09 10.28
C VAL A 24 4.39 -2.96 8.76
N VAL A 25 5.18 -2.07 8.16
CA VAL A 25 5.14 -1.82 6.70
C VAL A 25 5.59 -3.06 5.93
N LYS A 26 6.64 -3.75 6.39
CA LYS A 26 7.12 -4.99 5.76
C LYS A 26 6.04 -6.06 5.77
N SER A 27 5.37 -6.25 6.91
CA SER A 27 4.27 -7.22 7.02
C SER A 27 3.14 -6.89 6.04
N LEU A 28 2.75 -5.63 5.95
CA LEU A 28 1.71 -5.20 5.01
C LEU A 28 2.12 -5.43 3.55
N LYS A 29 3.36 -5.04 3.18
CA LYS A 29 3.89 -5.26 1.83
C LYS A 29 3.91 -6.74 1.47
N ASP A 30 4.36 -7.59 2.38
CA ASP A 30 4.44 -9.04 2.15
C ASP A 30 3.04 -9.62 1.93
N ARG A 31 2.05 -9.23 2.72
CA ARG A 31 0.67 -9.70 2.57
C ARG A 31 0.05 -9.25 1.25
N ILE A 32 0.26 -8.00 0.86
CA ILE A 32 -0.21 -7.49 -0.43
C ILE A 32 0.45 -8.25 -1.58
N GLY A 33 1.76 -8.43 -1.53
CA GLY A 33 2.51 -9.12 -2.58
C GLY A 33 2.16 -10.61 -2.71
N HIS A 34 1.76 -11.28 -1.61
CA HIS A 34 1.30 -12.66 -1.66
C HIS A 34 -0.12 -12.80 -2.20
N ALA A 35 -0.99 -11.82 -1.91
CA ALA A 35 -2.39 -11.89 -2.33
C ALA A 35 -2.60 -11.45 -3.78
N HIS A 36 -1.69 -10.65 -4.34
CA HIS A 36 -1.84 -10.05 -5.66
C HIS A 36 -0.52 -10.05 -6.42
N ASN A 37 -0.62 -10.15 -7.76
CA ASN A 37 0.55 -10.02 -8.63
C ASN A 37 0.84 -8.52 -8.84
N VAL A 38 1.54 -7.93 -7.89
CA VAL A 38 1.85 -6.51 -7.85
C VAL A 38 3.27 -6.27 -7.37
N SER A 39 3.79 -5.09 -7.65
CA SER A 39 5.02 -4.59 -7.06
C SER A 39 4.66 -3.61 -5.95
N VAL A 40 5.26 -3.74 -4.78
CA VAL A 40 4.95 -2.91 -3.60
C VAL A 40 6.23 -2.33 -3.03
N ALA A 41 6.22 -1.03 -2.72
CA ALA A 41 7.36 -0.37 -2.10
C ALA A 41 6.91 0.76 -1.18
N GLU A 42 7.68 1.00 -0.13
CA GLU A 42 7.57 2.26 0.63
C GLU A 42 8.28 3.34 -0.17
N VAL A 43 7.60 4.42 -0.49
CA VAL A 43 8.10 5.46 -1.39
C VAL A 43 8.18 6.85 -0.77
N GLY A 44 7.67 7.03 0.44
CA GLY A 44 7.71 8.32 1.13
C GLY A 44 7.65 8.18 2.64
N ALA A 45 7.94 9.29 3.32
CA ALA A 45 8.00 9.36 4.79
C ALA A 45 8.98 8.36 5.39
N LEU A 46 10.09 8.08 4.67
CA LEU A 46 11.02 6.99 5.01
C LEU A 46 11.66 7.15 6.38
N ASP A 47 11.89 8.39 6.83
CA ASP A 47 12.53 8.69 8.10
C ASP A 47 11.53 9.00 9.23
N GLU A 48 10.24 8.94 8.96
CA GLU A 48 9.19 9.15 9.95
C GLU A 48 8.72 7.80 10.51
N HIS A 49 8.68 7.66 11.83
CA HIS A 49 8.32 6.37 12.42
C HIS A 49 6.82 6.13 12.59
N ARG A 50 6.00 7.17 12.46
CA ARG A 50 4.54 7.04 12.59
C ARG A 50 3.78 7.30 11.30
N ARG A 51 4.48 7.41 10.19
CA ARG A 51 3.88 7.67 8.89
C ARG A 51 4.62 6.89 7.81
N SER A 52 3.89 6.43 6.82
CA SER A 52 4.47 5.76 5.66
C SER A 52 3.66 6.10 4.41
N ILE A 53 4.33 6.19 3.28
CA ILE A 53 3.68 6.25 1.98
C ILE A 53 4.11 5.00 1.22
N VAL A 54 3.14 4.16 0.89
CA VAL A 54 3.36 2.89 0.19
C VAL A 54 2.72 2.97 -1.19
N ALA A 55 3.45 2.57 -2.21
CA ALA A 55 2.94 2.49 -3.57
C ALA A 55 2.82 1.04 -4.02
N VAL A 56 1.74 0.75 -4.74
CA VAL A 56 1.46 -0.55 -5.34
C VAL A 56 1.29 -0.34 -6.84
N ALA A 57 2.01 -1.12 -7.65
CA ALA A 57 1.91 -1.04 -9.11
C ALA A 57 1.43 -2.37 -9.67
N MET A 58 0.48 -2.31 -10.58
CA MET A 58 -0.12 -3.46 -11.24
C MET A 58 -0.15 -3.24 -12.76
N VAL A 59 0.17 -4.27 -13.51
CA VAL A 59 0.10 -4.27 -14.97
C VAL A 59 -0.90 -5.32 -15.42
N SER A 60 -1.77 -4.97 -16.34
CA SER A 60 -2.71 -5.90 -16.98
C SER A 60 -3.09 -5.39 -18.36
N ASN A 61 -3.71 -6.25 -19.15
CA ASN A 61 -4.33 -5.86 -20.42
C ASN A 61 -5.80 -5.44 -20.26
N ASP A 62 -6.29 -5.44 -19.03
CA ASP A 62 -7.70 -5.15 -18.73
C ASP A 62 -7.77 -4.02 -17.69
N LYS A 63 -8.20 -2.84 -18.15
CA LYS A 63 -8.32 -1.64 -17.31
C LYS A 63 -9.30 -1.83 -16.15
N ARG A 64 -10.44 -2.46 -16.41
CA ARG A 64 -11.48 -2.69 -15.38
C ARG A 64 -10.96 -3.61 -14.30
N TYR A 65 -10.20 -4.62 -14.70
CA TYR A 65 -9.58 -5.53 -13.75
C TYR A 65 -8.62 -4.78 -12.81
N VAL A 66 -7.76 -3.92 -13.38
CA VAL A 66 -6.80 -3.13 -12.59
C VAL A 66 -7.54 -2.22 -11.61
N GLU A 67 -8.54 -1.47 -12.08
CA GLU A 67 -9.33 -0.59 -11.22
C GLU A 67 -9.98 -1.36 -10.08
N GLY A 68 -10.62 -2.49 -10.38
CA GLY A 68 -11.28 -3.32 -9.38
C GLY A 68 -10.32 -3.93 -8.39
N ALA A 69 -9.18 -4.43 -8.85
CA ALA A 69 -8.16 -5.03 -7.99
C ALA A 69 -7.55 -4.01 -7.03
N LEU A 70 -7.23 -2.81 -7.52
CA LEU A 70 -6.67 -1.74 -6.67
C LEU A 70 -7.70 -1.24 -5.65
N SER A 71 -8.98 -1.14 -6.05
CA SER A 71 -10.06 -0.77 -5.12
C SER A 71 -10.23 -1.80 -4.01
N LYS A 72 -10.15 -3.09 -4.33
CA LYS A 72 -10.19 -4.17 -3.33
C LYS A 72 -9.00 -4.12 -2.39
N LEU A 73 -7.83 -3.74 -2.91
CA LEU A 73 -6.64 -3.54 -2.07
C LEU A 73 -6.84 -2.43 -1.04
N VAL A 74 -7.49 -1.33 -1.43
CA VAL A 74 -7.84 -0.26 -0.49
C VAL A 74 -8.70 -0.80 0.63
N ASP A 75 -9.74 -1.58 0.31
CA ASP A 75 -10.63 -2.18 1.31
C ASP A 75 -9.86 -3.12 2.23
N TYR A 76 -8.94 -3.91 1.68
CA TYR A 76 -8.10 -4.81 2.45
C TYR A 76 -7.21 -4.04 3.44
N VAL A 77 -6.58 -2.94 2.97
CA VAL A 77 -5.70 -2.12 3.82
C VAL A 77 -6.49 -1.45 4.96
N ARG A 78 -7.75 -1.08 4.72
CA ARG A 78 -8.61 -0.49 5.77
C ARG A 78 -8.85 -1.42 6.95
N LEU A 79 -8.66 -2.74 6.76
CA LEU A 79 -8.83 -3.73 7.82
C LEU A 79 -7.56 -3.94 8.65
N ASP A 80 -6.45 -3.33 8.28
CA ASP A 80 -5.20 -3.51 8.99
C ASP A 80 -5.26 -2.88 10.39
N PRO A 81 -4.91 -3.63 11.46
CA PRO A 81 -5.02 -3.12 12.82
C PRO A 81 -3.92 -2.14 13.22
N GLU A 82 -2.79 -2.14 12.51
CA GLU A 82 -1.61 -1.35 12.87
C GLU A 82 -1.32 -0.22 11.89
N ALA A 83 -1.50 -0.47 10.59
CA ALA A 83 -1.33 0.54 9.54
C ALA A 83 -2.68 1.16 9.22
N VAL A 84 -2.92 2.36 9.74
CA VAL A 84 -4.20 3.05 9.58
C VAL A 84 -4.19 3.88 8.31
N LEU A 85 -5.09 3.56 7.38
CA LEU A 85 -5.20 4.29 6.11
C LEU A 85 -5.74 5.70 6.35
N GLN A 86 -4.95 6.71 5.98
CA GLN A 86 -5.33 8.12 6.08
C GLN A 86 -5.91 8.65 4.77
N ASP A 87 -5.28 8.27 3.66
CA ASP A 87 -5.67 8.73 2.34
C ASP A 87 -5.12 7.76 1.29
N TYR A 88 -5.71 7.77 0.11
CA TYR A 88 -5.20 6.98 -1.00
C TYR A 88 -5.48 7.67 -2.33
N GLN A 89 -4.75 7.24 -3.36
CA GLN A 89 -4.90 7.75 -4.71
C GLN A 89 -4.67 6.61 -5.70
N ILE A 90 -5.56 6.48 -6.68
CA ILE A 90 -5.41 5.51 -7.77
C ILE A 90 -5.18 6.28 -9.06
N GLU A 91 -4.13 5.91 -9.78
CA GLU A 91 -3.80 6.49 -11.07
C GLU A 91 -3.63 5.37 -12.10
N LEU A 92 -4.24 5.54 -13.26
CA LEU A 92 -4.08 4.62 -14.40
C LEU A 92 -3.26 5.31 -15.48
N LEU A 93 -2.19 4.65 -15.87
CA LEU A 93 -1.24 5.16 -16.86
C LEU A 93 -1.44 4.49 -18.21
#